data_64a8be6421ff34863dfe2b64e91620eb
#
_entry.id   64a8be6421ff34863dfe2b64e91620eb
#
_cell.length_a   1.000
_cell.length_b   1.000
_cell.length_c   1.000
_cell.angle_alpha   90.00
_cell.angle_beta   90.00
_cell.angle_gamma   90.00
#
_symmetry.space_group_name_H-M   'P 1'
#
loop_
_entity.id
_entity.type
_entity.pdbx_description
1 polymer ?
#
loop_
_entity_poly.entity_id
_entity_poly.type
_entity_poly.pdbx_seq_one_letter_code
_entity_poly.pdbx_strand_id
1 'polypeptide(L)'
;MAAAGFDPRGLTRLRGAFVDRVDAGRIPGAVWLLGGDAVPDRVDCVGWQDAARTSALREDAIFRIHSMTKPIVSVAALALYEQGRLSLADPVARHLPEFADVRVGVDGSVPQRPMTLHDLLRHTAGLTYEFLPPDPVRQRYVDADLFSRQRSTAEFATRLAGLPLICSPGARWEYSRATDLLGRALEVIAGESLGIVLQKIVFDPLGMTDTGFFVSAERAGRVAQAFATDPDTGAAVKLFDPLEEPRFESAGGGLVSTVRDYGRFVRCLAGGGSLDGVRLLGRKTVDWMASDHLGAISHDGTILPPGYGFGLGVAVRTAAGLATDPGSVGSYGWSGAAGSIFVVDPTERVYALLMVQAPGQMAELWDLFRSLVYAALD
;
A
#
# COMPACT_ATOMS: atom_id res chain seq x y z
N MET A 1 27.74 11.96 -5.09
CA MET A 1 28.12 10.53 -4.93
C MET A 1 27.79 9.82 -6.23
N ALA A 2 28.58 8.82 -6.63
CA ALA A 2 28.19 7.93 -7.75
C ALA A 2 26.87 7.24 -7.36
N ALA A 3 26.01 6.92 -8.34
CA ALA A 3 24.83 6.13 -8.05
C ALA A 3 25.25 4.71 -7.63
N ALA A 4 24.63 4.16 -6.60
CA ALA A 4 24.92 2.83 -6.11
C ALA A 4 24.59 1.77 -7.16
N GLY A 5 25.45 0.75 -7.25
CA GLY A 5 25.20 -0.49 -7.98
C GLY A 5 24.77 -1.61 -7.03
N PHE A 6 24.58 -2.82 -7.59
CA PHE A 6 24.31 -4.01 -6.79
C PHE A 6 25.45 -5.03 -6.98
N ASP A 7 26.15 -5.36 -5.87
CA ASP A 7 27.18 -6.41 -5.83
C ASP A 7 26.58 -7.79 -6.19
N PRO A 8 27.16 -8.52 -7.15
CA PRO A 8 26.68 -9.85 -7.55
C PRO A 8 26.62 -10.87 -6.38
N ARG A 9 27.51 -10.75 -5.39
CA ARG A 9 27.50 -11.62 -4.21
C ARG A 9 26.32 -11.29 -3.29
N GLY A 10 25.98 -9.98 -3.16
CA GLY A 10 24.80 -9.52 -2.44
C GLY A 10 23.51 -10.05 -3.08
N LEU A 11 23.42 -9.97 -4.40
CA LEU A 11 22.28 -10.52 -5.15
C LEU A 11 22.17 -12.04 -5.01
N THR A 12 23.30 -12.76 -4.98
CA THR A 12 23.31 -14.22 -4.75
C THR A 12 22.80 -14.54 -3.33
N ARG A 13 23.21 -13.75 -2.32
CA ARG A 13 22.69 -13.91 -0.94
C ARG A 13 21.19 -13.64 -0.87
N LEU A 14 20.69 -12.58 -1.52
CA LEU A 14 19.26 -12.27 -1.57
C LEU A 14 18.49 -13.46 -2.16
N ARG A 15 18.91 -13.96 -3.32
CA ARG A 15 18.27 -15.12 -3.95
C ARG A 15 18.31 -16.35 -3.05
N GLY A 16 19.46 -16.68 -2.47
CA GLY A 16 19.63 -17.83 -1.56
C GLY A 16 18.67 -17.77 -0.38
N ALA A 17 18.54 -16.61 0.27
CA ALA A 17 17.64 -16.43 1.41
C ALA A 17 16.15 -16.66 1.05
N PHE A 18 15.72 -16.32 -0.15
CA PHE A 18 14.35 -16.61 -0.60
C PHE A 18 14.17 -18.05 -1.04
N VAL A 19 15.18 -18.68 -1.66
CA VAL A 19 15.19 -20.15 -1.94
C VAL A 19 15.01 -20.92 -0.64
N ASP A 20 15.82 -20.62 0.39
CA ASP A 20 15.75 -21.29 1.70
C ASP A 20 14.35 -21.20 2.32
N ARG A 21 13.66 -20.07 2.18
CA ARG A 21 12.28 -19.90 2.69
C ARG A 21 11.25 -20.70 1.90
N VAL A 22 11.41 -20.79 0.59
CA VAL A 22 10.56 -21.63 -0.26
C VAL A 22 10.76 -23.11 0.10
N ASP A 23 12.00 -23.54 0.24
CA ASP A 23 12.36 -24.94 0.54
C ASP A 23 11.90 -25.33 1.96
N ALA A 24 12.01 -24.41 2.91
CA ALA A 24 11.50 -24.59 4.27
C ALA A 24 9.96 -24.51 4.37
N GLY A 25 9.24 -24.23 3.27
CA GLY A 25 7.77 -24.12 3.26
C GLY A 25 7.23 -22.88 3.98
N ARG A 26 8.04 -21.83 4.11
CA ARG A 26 7.64 -20.57 4.76
C ARG A 26 6.81 -19.68 3.82
N ILE A 27 7.16 -19.66 2.54
CA ILE A 27 6.46 -18.94 1.47
C ILE A 27 6.28 -19.84 0.25
N PRO A 28 5.22 -19.68 -0.55
CA PRO A 28 5.06 -20.46 -1.79
C PRO A 28 6.10 -20.07 -2.84
N GLY A 29 6.38 -18.77 -2.96
CA GLY A 29 7.33 -18.20 -3.89
C GLY A 29 7.40 -16.68 -3.76
N ALA A 30 8.38 -16.09 -4.40
CA ALA A 30 8.64 -14.65 -4.40
C ALA A 30 9.13 -14.18 -5.77
N VAL A 31 8.69 -12.99 -6.17
CA VAL A 31 9.22 -12.24 -7.31
C VAL A 31 9.69 -10.89 -6.78
N TRP A 32 10.87 -10.45 -7.19
CA TRP A 32 11.35 -9.11 -6.82
C TRP A 32 11.95 -8.37 -8.00
N LEU A 33 11.94 -7.05 -7.89
CA LEU A 33 12.57 -6.13 -8.81
C LEU A 33 13.50 -5.21 -8.02
N LEU A 34 14.73 -5.07 -8.49
CA LEU A 34 15.70 -4.10 -8.00
C LEU A 34 16.10 -3.19 -9.15
N GLY A 35 16.25 -1.89 -8.88
CA GLY A 35 16.67 -0.94 -9.89
C GLY A 35 17.16 0.37 -9.29
N GLY A 36 17.65 1.25 -10.15
CA GLY A 36 18.15 2.56 -9.75
C GLY A 36 18.62 3.36 -10.96
N ASP A 37 19.04 4.61 -10.73
CA ASP A 37 19.44 5.51 -11.82
C ASP A 37 20.64 5.01 -12.65
N ALA A 38 21.55 4.26 -12.02
CA ALA A 38 22.77 3.78 -12.65
C ALA A 38 22.71 2.29 -13.06
N VAL A 39 21.64 1.59 -12.69
CA VAL A 39 21.51 0.16 -12.95
C VAL A 39 20.17 -0.13 -13.62
N PRO A 40 20.17 -0.98 -14.67
CA PRO A 40 18.91 -1.42 -15.26
C PRO A 40 18.10 -2.24 -14.27
N ASP A 41 16.78 -2.24 -14.48
CA ASP A 41 15.87 -3.10 -13.72
C ASP A 41 16.30 -4.57 -13.81
N ARG A 42 16.36 -5.21 -12.65
CA ARG A 42 16.65 -6.63 -12.51
C ARG A 42 15.45 -7.29 -11.82
N VAL A 43 14.80 -8.18 -12.55
CA VAL A 43 13.73 -9.04 -12.01
C VAL A 43 14.30 -10.43 -11.77
N ASP A 44 13.94 -11.04 -10.67
CA ASP A 44 14.24 -12.44 -10.35
C ASP A 44 13.07 -13.05 -9.60
N CYS A 45 12.92 -14.37 -9.68
CA CYS A 45 11.85 -15.11 -9.02
C CYS A 45 12.32 -16.49 -8.53
N VAL A 46 11.65 -16.98 -7.48
CA VAL A 46 11.89 -18.30 -6.90
C VAL A 46 10.58 -18.92 -6.44
N GLY A 47 10.54 -20.24 -6.42
CA GLY A 47 9.42 -21.02 -5.88
C GLY A 47 8.29 -21.26 -6.87
N TRP A 48 7.08 -21.30 -6.36
CA TRP A 48 5.91 -21.87 -7.01
C TRP A 48 4.77 -20.87 -7.09
N GLN A 49 4.01 -20.93 -8.17
CA GLN A 49 2.84 -20.09 -8.39
C GLN A 49 1.63 -20.62 -7.63
N ASP A 50 1.57 -21.93 -7.43
CA ASP A 50 0.49 -22.62 -6.72
C ASP A 50 0.99 -23.30 -5.44
N ALA A 51 0.09 -23.43 -4.47
CA ALA A 51 0.38 -24.04 -3.18
C ALA A 51 0.74 -25.56 -3.27
N ALA A 52 0.32 -26.23 -4.36
CA ALA A 52 0.62 -27.64 -4.61
C ALA A 52 2.02 -27.85 -5.20
N ARG A 53 2.74 -26.76 -5.53
CA ARG A 53 4.10 -26.79 -6.12
C ARG A 53 4.14 -27.52 -7.48
N THR A 54 3.13 -27.33 -8.30
CA THR A 54 3.03 -27.95 -9.63
C THR A 54 3.50 -27.05 -10.76
N SER A 55 3.42 -25.71 -10.55
CA SER A 55 3.81 -24.71 -11.53
C SER A 55 4.88 -23.78 -10.94
N ALA A 56 6.01 -23.64 -11.63
CA ALA A 56 7.02 -22.70 -11.23
C ALA A 56 6.47 -21.25 -11.26
N LEU A 57 6.87 -20.45 -10.29
CA LEU A 57 6.50 -19.03 -10.26
C LEU A 57 7.11 -18.30 -11.45
N ARG A 58 6.34 -17.42 -12.08
CA ARG A 58 6.73 -16.66 -13.24
C ARG A 58 6.80 -15.17 -12.91
N GLU A 59 7.63 -14.43 -13.63
CA GLU A 59 7.74 -12.98 -13.47
C GLU A 59 6.44 -12.23 -13.80
N ASP A 60 5.56 -12.81 -14.64
CA ASP A 60 4.26 -12.23 -15.00
C ASP A 60 3.12 -12.68 -14.06
N ALA A 61 3.43 -13.31 -12.94
CA ALA A 61 2.45 -13.69 -11.93
C ALA A 61 1.72 -12.47 -11.36
N ILE A 62 0.42 -12.63 -11.13
CA ILE A 62 -0.47 -11.60 -10.61
C ILE A 62 -0.66 -11.82 -9.11
N PHE A 63 -0.37 -10.79 -8.33
CA PHE A 63 -0.45 -10.81 -6.87
C PHE A 63 -1.55 -9.89 -6.35
N ARG A 64 -2.24 -10.28 -5.27
CA ARG A 64 -3.04 -9.35 -4.47
C ARG A 64 -2.08 -8.43 -3.73
N ILE A 65 -2.10 -7.14 -4.03
CA ILE A 65 -1.12 -6.20 -3.46
C ILE A 65 -1.58 -5.57 -2.15
N HIS A 66 -2.83 -5.84 -1.76
CA HIS A 66 -3.39 -5.33 -0.50
C HIS A 66 -3.08 -3.83 -0.28
N SER A 67 -2.50 -3.46 0.87
CA SER A 67 -2.26 -2.06 1.22
C SER A 67 -1.28 -1.32 0.31
N MET A 68 -0.56 -2.00 -0.58
CA MET A 68 0.17 -1.32 -1.65
C MET A 68 -0.77 -0.66 -2.69
N THR A 69 -2.08 -0.89 -2.60
CA THR A 69 -3.12 -0.10 -3.28
C THR A 69 -3.09 1.38 -2.88
N LYS A 70 -2.81 1.67 -1.60
CA LYS A 70 -2.89 3.02 -1.03
C LYS A 70 -1.99 4.06 -1.71
N PRO A 71 -0.71 3.79 -1.98
CA PRO A 71 0.15 4.72 -2.70
C PRO A 71 -0.38 5.07 -4.10
N ILE A 72 -0.94 4.09 -4.82
CA ILE A 72 -1.54 4.30 -6.14
C ILE A 72 -2.74 5.28 -6.05
N VAL A 73 -3.65 5.03 -5.09
CA VAL A 73 -4.80 5.91 -4.85
C VAL A 73 -4.36 7.30 -4.40
N SER A 74 -3.31 7.39 -3.58
CA SER A 74 -2.73 8.66 -3.14
C SER A 74 -2.16 9.47 -4.31
N VAL A 75 -1.46 8.82 -5.24
CA VAL A 75 -0.98 9.46 -6.49
C VAL A 75 -2.14 9.98 -7.33
N ALA A 76 -3.22 9.21 -7.48
CA ALA A 76 -4.41 9.68 -8.19
C ALA A 76 -5.06 10.89 -7.51
N ALA A 77 -5.16 10.90 -6.17
CA ALA A 77 -5.65 12.05 -5.40
C ALA A 77 -4.76 13.28 -5.61
N LEU A 78 -3.44 13.11 -5.57
CA LEU A 78 -2.49 14.20 -5.78
C LEU A 78 -2.48 14.72 -7.23
N ALA A 79 -2.74 13.86 -8.22
CA ALA A 79 -2.92 14.28 -9.60
C ALA A 79 -4.18 15.16 -9.76
N LEU A 80 -5.27 14.80 -9.11
CA LEU A 80 -6.48 15.65 -9.07
C LEU A 80 -6.26 16.95 -8.30
N TYR A 81 -5.43 16.92 -7.25
CA TYR A 81 -4.98 18.13 -6.54
C TYR A 81 -4.16 19.05 -7.46
N GLU A 82 -3.20 18.54 -8.22
CA GLU A 82 -2.42 19.34 -9.20
C GLU A 82 -3.31 19.94 -10.30
N GLN A 83 -4.43 19.28 -10.64
CA GLN A 83 -5.44 19.78 -11.57
C GLN A 83 -6.39 20.81 -10.94
N GLY A 84 -6.24 21.13 -9.65
CA GLY A 84 -7.12 22.06 -8.92
C GLY A 84 -8.55 21.55 -8.69
N ARG A 85 -8.78 20.24 -8.84
CA ARG A 85 -10.11 19.62 -8.67
C ARG A 85 -10.47 19.35 -7.20
N LEU A 86 -9.51 19.36 -6.31
CA LEU A 86 -9.68 19.23 -4.86
C LEU A 86 -8.58 20.02 -4.13
N SER A 87 -8.82 20.32 -2.85
CA SER A 87 -7.80 20.80 -1.92
C SER A 87 -7.62 19.78 -0.81
N LEU A 88 -6.38 19.52 -0.37
CA LEU A 88 -6.16 18.65 0.78
C LEU A 88 -6.74 19.22 2.08
N ALA A 89 -6.96 20.53 2.15
CA ALA A 89 -7.64 21.20 3.27
C ALA A 89 -9.19 21.08 3.20
N ASP A 90 -9.75 20.56 2.11
CA ASP A 90 -11.20 20.37 2.01
C ASP A 90 -11.69 19.46 3.14
N PRO A 91 -12.71 19.86 3.90
CA PRO A 91 -13.41 18.93 4.78
C PRO A 91 -13.99 17.78 3.96
N VAL A 92 -13.88 16.54 4.46
CA VAL A 92 -14.44 15.36 3.80
C VAL A 92 -15.94 15.54 3.52
N ALA A 93 -16.66 16.17 4.45
CA ALA A 93 -18.09 16.47 4.32
C ALA A 93 -18.44 17.37 3.13
N ARG A 94 -17.50 18.10 2.55
CA ARG A 94 -17.70 18.85 1.30
C ARG A 94 -18.05 17.96 0.11
N HIS A 95 -17.44 16.78 0.09
CA HIS A 95 -17.60 15.80 -0.99
C HIS A 95 -18.53 14.65 -0.59
N LEU A 96 -18.57 14.32 0.70
CA LEU A 96 -19.35 13.25 1.31
C LEU A 96 -20.13 13.81 2.51
N PRO A 97 -21.31 14.43 2.26
CA PRO A 97 -22.09 15.15 3.28
C PRO A 97 -22.46 14.33 4.51
N GLU A 98 -22.56 12.99 4.36
CA GLU A 98 -22.82 12.04 5.46
C GLU A 98 -21.74 12.07 6.56
N PHE A 99 -20.57 12.65 6.30
CA PHE A 99 -19.50 12.82 7.29
C PHE A 99 -19.53 14.15 8.05
N ALA A 100 -20.59 14.96 7.89
CA ALA A 100 -20.70 16.24 8.58
C ALA A 100 -20.89 16.08 10.12
N ASP A 101 -21.62 15.03 10.53
CA ASP A 101 -22.03 14.84 11.93
C ASP A 101 -21.38 13.63 12.62
N VAL A 102 -20.17 13.25 12.19
CA VAL A 102 -19.41 12.15 12.82
C VAL A 102 -19.12 12.45 14.31
N ARG A 103 -19.02 11.40 15.11
CA ARG A 103 -18.77 11.50 16.57
C ARG A 103 -17.50 10.75 16.95
N VAL A 104 -16.92 11.12 18.09
CA VAL A 104 -15.71 10.51 18.66
C VAL A 104 -16.08 9.62 19.84
N GLY A 105 -15.45 8.46 19.93
CA GLY A 105 -15.62 7.55 21.06
C GLY A 105 -17.02 6.93 21.14
N VAL A 106 -17.22 6.05 22.09
CA VAL A 106 -18.53 5.42 22.35
C VAL A 106 -19.49 6.35 23.08
N ASP A 107 -18.97 7.42 23.68
CA ASP A 107 -19.72 8.48 24.35
C ASP A 107 -20.32 9.52 23.40
N GLY A 108 -19.95 9.49 22.11
CA GLY A 108 -20.50 10.35 21.09
C GLY A 108 -20.02 11.81 21.15
N SER A 109 -18.83 12.06 21.66
CA SER A 109 -18.24 13.40 21.73
C SER A 109 -18.13 14.06 20.37
N VAL A 110 -18.21 15.40 20.31
CA VAL A 110 -18.02 16.18 19.08
C VAL A 110 -16.53 16.27 18.75
N PRO A 111 -16.09 16.00 17.50
CA PRO A 111 -14.71 16.21 17.10
C PRO A 111 -14.27 17.67 17.29
N GLN A 112 -13.00 17.90 17.65
CA GLN A 112 -12.44 19.26 17.79
C GLN A 112 -12.41 20.04 16.47
N ARG A 113 -12.33 19.36 15.33
CA ARG A 113 -12.42 19.89 13.98
C ARG A 113 -12.94 18.86 13.01
N PRO A 114 -13.45 19.26 11.83
CA PRO A 114 -13.76 18.33 10.76
C PRO A 114 -12.52 17.56 10.27
N MET A 115 -12.71 16.32 9.80
CA MET A 115 -11.69 15.60 9.06
C MET A 115 -11.52 16.18 7.65
N THR A 116 -10.29 16.18 7.14
CA THR A 116 -9.95 16.70 5.82
C THR A 116 -9.42 15.60 4.91
N LEU A 117 -9.34 15.86 3.59
CA LEU A 117 -8.69 14.93 2.64
C LEU A 117 -7.21 14.70 3.00
N HIS A 118 -6.53 15.70 3.59
CA HIS A 118 -5.18 15.53 4.13
C HIS A 118 -5.13 14.49 5.25
N ASP A 119 -6.09 14.52 6.16
CA ASP A 119 -6.19 13.54 7.25
C ASP A 119 -6.43 12.13 6.72
N LEU A 120 -7.18 11.97 5.63
CA LEU A 120 -7.38 10.66 4.98
C LEU A 120 -6.06 10.12 4.41
N LEU A 121 -5.30 10.95 3.68
CA LEU A 121 -4.04 10.57 3.05
C LEU A 121 -2.97 10.16 4.06
N ARG A 122 -2.91 10.81 5.22
CA ARG A 122 -1.91 10.57 6.26
C ARG A 122 -2.41 9.77 7.45
N HIS A 123 -3.62 9.17 7.39
CA HIS A 123 -4.20 8.36 8.45
C HIS A 123 -4.37 9.08 9.81
N THR A 124 -4.75 10.35 9.81
CA THR A 124 -5.06 11.13 11.03
C THR A 124 -6.53 11.56 11.11
N ALA A 125 -7.41 10.92 10.33
CA ALA A 125 -8.83 11.25 10.27
C ALA A 125 -9.65 10.80 11.50
N GLY A 126 -9.05 10.02 12.41
CA GLY A 126 -9.75 9.41 13.55
C GLY A 126 -10.51 8.15 13.19
N LEU A 127 -10.47 7.69 11.95
CA LEU A 127 -10.96 6.38 11.54
C LEU A 127 -10.00 5.27 12.02
N THR A 128 -10.45 4.01 12.06
CA THR A 128 -9.64 2.86 12.45
C THR A 128 -9.87 1.66 11.54
N TYR A 129 -9.17 0.55 11.80
CA TYR A 129 -9.40 -0.76 11.22
C TYR A 129 -9.89 -1.74 12.28
N GLU A 130 -10.77 -2.66 11.87
CA GLU A 130 -11.35 -3.72 12.68
C GLU A 130 -10.33 -4.79 13.12
N PHE A 131 -9.21 -4.97 12.41
CA PHE A 131 -8.17 -5.97 12.73
C PHE A 131 -7.09 -5.46 13.70
N LEU A 132 -7.12 -4.19 14.08
CA LEU A 132 -6.21 -3.64 15.08
C LEU A 132 -6.59 -4.13 16.49
N PRO A 133 -5.70 -3.96 17.50
CA PRO A 133 -5.97 -4.45 18.85
C PRO A 133 -7.34 -4.04 19.39
N PRO A 134 -8.02 -4.88 20.18
CA PRO A 134 -9.39 -4.66 20.64
C PRO A 134 -9.58 -3.30 21.32
N ASP A 135 -10.68 -2.61 20.98
CA ASP A 135 -11.10 -1.33 21.52
C ASP A 135 -12.63 -1.22 21.34
N PRO A 136 -13.38 -0.58 22.25
CA PRO A 136 -14.84 -0.44 22.13
C PRO A 136 -15.32 0.22 20.84
N VAL A 137 -14.55 1.18 20.27
CA VAL A 137 -14.83 1.78 18.96
C VAL A 137 -14.58 0.77 17.84
N ARG A 138 -13.45 0.06 17.88
CA ARG A 138 -13.11 -0.95 16.86
C ARG A 138 -14.12 -2.09 16.81
N GLN A 139 -14.72 -2.45 17.96
CA GLN A 139 -15.81 -3.44 17.98
C GLN A 139 -16.99 -2.99 17.10
N ARG A 140 -17.33 -1.69 17.06
CA ARG A 140 -18.37 -1.17 16.17
C ARG A 140 -18.02 -1.36 14.68
N TYR A 141 -16.71 -1.26 14.33
CA TYR A 141 -16.23 -1.51 12.96
C TYR A 141 -16.31 -3.01 12.62
N VAL A 142 -16.00 -3.91 13.55
CA VAL A 142 -16.21 -5.36 13.39
C VAL A 142 -17.68 -5.67 13.14
N ASP A 143 -18.59 -5.14 13.98
CA ASP A 143 -20.04 -5.38 13.89
C ASP A 143 -20.64 -4.82 12.59
N ALA A 144 -20.01 -3.78 12.03
CA ALA A 144 -20.46 -3.14 10.78
C ALA A 144 -20.13 -3.95 9.53
N ASP A 145 -19.29 -5.01 9.62
CA ASP A 145 -18.89 -5.84 8.47
C ASP A 145 -18.47 -5.02 7.24
N LEU A 146 -17.44 -4.20 7.40
CA LEU A 146 -16.96 -3.29 6.34
C LEU A 146 -16.21 -3.99 5.21
N PHE A 147 -15.82 -5.26 5.36
CA PHE A 147 -15.03 -6.01 4.37
C PHE A 147 -15.83 -6.57 3.19
N SER A 148 -17.15 -6.48 3.18
CA SER A 148 -17.95 -7.07 2.12
C SER A 148 -17.65 -6.46 0.76
N ARG A 149 -17.16 -7.26 -0.18
CA ARG A 149 -16.92 -6.88 -1.58
C ARG A 149 -18.21 -6.72 -2.40
N GLN A 150 -19.36 -7.15 -1.85
CA GLN A 150 -20.69 -7.08 -2.50
C GLN A 150 -21.40 -5.74 -2.29
N ARG A 151 -20.87 -4.84 -1.46
CA ARG A 151 -21.39 -3.47 -1.31
C ARG A 151 -20.75 -2.55 -2.33
N SER A 152 -21.47 -1.49 -2.72
CA SER A 152 -20.85 -0.38 -3.44
C SER A 152 -19.97 0.48 -2.50
N THR A 153 -19.07 1.26 -3.09
CA THR A 153 -18.27 2.25 -2.33
C THR A 153 -19.15 3.28 -1.62
N ALA A 154 -20.32 3.64 -2.21
CA ALA A 154 -21.29 4.52 -1.58
C ALA A 154 -21.95 3.90 -0.34
N GLU A 155 -22.39 2.63 -0.44
CA GLU A 155 -22.92 1.88 0.71
C GLU A 155 -21.90 1.70 1.82
N PHE A 156 -20.63 1.47 1.47
CA PHE A 156 -19.52 1.43 2.42
C PHE A 156 -19.36 2.78 3.14
N ALA A 157 -19.30 3.89 2.40
CA ALA A 157 -19.13 5.23 2.97
C ALA A 157 -20.28 5.60 3.91
N THR A 158 -21.54 5.36 3.50
CA THR A 158 -22.72 5.59 4.35
C THR A 158 -22.64 4.79 5.65
N ARG A 159 -22.23 3.51 5.58
CA ARG A 159 -22.08 2.66 6.75
C ARG A 159 -20.95 3.15 7.67
N LEU A 160 -19.82 3.55 7.08
CA LEU A 160 -18.68 4.09 7.83
C LEU A 160 -19.02 5.42 8.52
N ALA A 161 -19.81 6.30 7.88
CA ALA A 161 -20.26 7.57 8.47
C ALA A 161 -21.11 7.39 9.74
N GLY A 162 -21.80 6.25 9.88
CA GLY A 162 -22.55 5.89 11.09
C GLY A 162 -21.69 5.37 12.25
N LEU A 163 -20.37 5.22 12.07
CA LEU A 163 -19.47 4.68 13.08
C LEU A 163 -18.70 5.80 13.80
N PRO A 164 -18.40 5.64 15.11
CA PRO A 164 -17.62 6.63 15.84
C PRO A 164 -16.16 6.64 15.38
N LEU A 165 -15.54 7.81 15.43
CA LEU A 165 -14.09 7.97 15.31
C LEU A 165 -13.42 7.48 16.61
N ILE A 166 -12.21 6.90 16.50
CA ILE A 166 -11.45 6.49 17.68
C ILE A 166 -10.80 7.67 18.41
N CYS A 167 -10.58 8.76 17.69
CA CYS A 167 -10.06 10.03 18.24
C CYS A 167 -10.48 11.21 17.35
N SER A 168 -10.32 12.44 17.83
CA SER A 168 -10.51 13.62 16.98
C SER A 168 -9.53 13.66 15.81
N PRO A 169 -9.96 14.11 14.63
CA PRO A 169 -9.07 14.27 13.49
C PRO A 169 -7.85 15.13 13.83
N GLY A 170 -6.66 14.63 13.50
CA GLY A 170 -5.37 15.24 13.79
C GLY A 170 -4.78 14.94 15.16
N ALA A 171 -5.49 14.22 16.04
CA ALA A 171 -5.01 13.97 17.40
C ALA A 171 -3.89 12.91 17.45
N ARG A 172 -3.96 11.89 16.60
CA ARG A 172 -2.94 10.84 16.48
C ARG A 172 -2.98 10.18 15.10
N TRP A 173 -1.92 9.48 14.77
CA TRP A 173 -1.88 8.58 13.62
C TRP A 173 -2.58 7.26 13.98
N GLU A 174 -3.50 6.84 13.13
CA GLU A 174 -4.23 5.59 13.29
C GLU A 174 -4.45 4.95 11.92
N TYR A 175 -3.79 3.83 11.66
CA TYR A 175 -3.98 3.10 10.42
C TYR A 175 -5.44 2.67 10.26
N SER A 176 -6.06 2.94 9.11
CA SER A 176 -7.53 2.97 9.07
C SER A 176 -8.12 2.81 7.68
N ARG A 177 -9.44 2.75 7.64
CA ARG A 177 -10.30 2.83 6.45
C ARG A 177 -10.23 4.19 5.73
N ALA A 178 -9.33 5.08 6.12
CA ALA A 178 -9.22 6.43 5.57
C ALA A 178 -8.99 6.42 4.06
N THR A 179 -8.15 5.54 3.53
CA THR A 179 -7.92 5.46 2.08
C THR A 179 -9.12 4.90 1.33
N ASP A 180 -9.89 3.97 1.92
CA ASP A 180 -11.15 3.51 1.33
C ASP A 180 -12.14 4.69 1.19
N LEU A 181 -12.22 5.53 2.22
CA LEU A 181 -13.05 6.74 2.20
C LEU A 181 -12.52 7.78 1.18
N LEU A 182 -11.20 7.92 1.08
CA LEU A 182 -10.57 8.76 0.05
C LEU A 182 -10.97 8.27 -1.35
N GLY A 183 -10.94 6.96 -1.61
CA GLY A 183 -11.38 6.38 -2.88
C GLY A 183 -12.82 6.81 -3.22
N ARG A 184 -13.74 6.74 -2.25
CA ARG A 184 -15.11 7.23 -2.46
C ARG A 184 -15.17 8.73 -2.75
N ALA A 185 -14.36 9.54 -2.06
CA ALA A 185 -14.28 10.97 -2.34
C ALA A 185 -13.79 11.24 -3.77
N LEU A 186 -12.79 10.46 -4.25
CA LEU A 186 -12.29 10.58 -5.63
C LEU A 186 -13.36 10.21 -6.66
N GLU A 187 -14.17 9.18 -6.41
CA GLU A 187 -15.33 8.85 -7.29
C GLU A 187 -16.29 10.02 -7.43
N VAL A 188 -16.64 10.67 -6.31
CA VAL A 188 -17.55 11.83 -6.32
C VAL A 188 -16.93 13.01 -7.05
N ILE A 189 -15.64 13.29 -6.80
CA ILE A 189 -14.90 14.39 -7.44
C ILE A 189 -14.73 14.15 -8.95
N ALA A 190 -14.48 12.90 -9.34
CA ALA A 190 -14.29 12.53 -10.74
C ALA A 190 -15.62 12.33 -11.49
N GLY A 191 -16.67 11.88 -10.82
CA GLY A 191 -17.95 11.48 -11.41
C GLY A 191 -17.89 10.09 -12.06
N GLU A 192 -16.91 9.26 -11.68
CA GLU A 192 -16.64 7.93 -12.26
C GLU A 192 -16.26 6.95 -11.14
N SER A 193 -16.32 5.61 -11.41
CA SER A 193 -15.84 4.62 -10.45
C SER A 193 -14.34 4.76 -10.19
N LEU A 194 -13.89 4.33 -9.02
CA LEU A 194 -12.47 4.40 -8.65
C LEU A 194 -11.58 3.66 -9.65
N GLY A 195 -12.02 2.50 -10.14
CA GLY A 195 -11.29 1.74 -11.15
C GLY A 195 -11.05 2.55 -12.42
N ILE A 196 -12.07 3.27 -12.92
CA ILE A 196 -11.95 4.14 -14.09
C ILE A 196 -11.01 5.33 -13.80
N VAL A 197 -11.11 5.93 -12.61
CA VAL A 197 -10.24 7.03 -12.18
C VAL A 197 -8.77 6.58 -12.18
N LEU A 198 -8.48 5.42 -11.56
CA LEU A 198 -7.13 4.89 -11.51
C LEU A 198 -6.62 4.46 -12.89
N GLN A 199 -7.49 3.87 -13.73
CA GLN A 199 -7.15 3.51 -15.10
C GLN A 199 -6.66 4.72 -15.89
N LYS A 200 -7.43 5.82 -15.88
CA LYS A 200 -7.11 7.03 -16.64
C LYS A 200 -5.90 7.81 -16.11
N ILE A 201 -5.76 7.89 -14.78
CA ILE A 201 -4.73 8.73 -14.15
C ILE A 201 -3.41 8.00 -13.97
N VAL A 202 -3.44 6.68 -13.70
CA VAL A 202 -2.23 5.93 -13.33
C VAL A 202 -1.94 4.78 -14.31
N PHE A 203 -2.92 3.89 -14.56
CA PHE A 203 -2.62 2.62 -15.23
C PHE A 203 -2.33 2.82 -16.72
N ASP A 204 -3.21 3.50 -17.47
CA ASP A 204 -3.02 3.75 -18.90
C ASP A 204 -1.73 4.56 -19.16
N PRO A 205 -1.49 5.70 -18.48
CA PRO A 205 -0.28 6.48 -18.69
C PRO A 205 1.01 5.70 -18.40
N LEU A 206 1.01 4.83 -17.39
CA LEU A 206 2.17 4.00 -17.05
C LEU A 206 2.19 2.65 -17.79
N GLY A 207 1.17 2.29 -18.58
CA GLY A 207 1.09 0.98 -19.24
C GLY A 207 0.97 -0.19 -18.27
N MET A 208 0.27 -0.03 -17.15
CA MET A 208 0.05 -1.04 -16.10
C MET A 208 -1.16 -1.91 -16.46
N THR A 209 -1.01 -2.78 -17.46
CA THR A 209 -2.11 -3.52 -18.09
C THR A 209 -2.63 -4.71 -17.29
N ASP A 210 -1.88 -5.16 -16.28
CA ASP A 210 -2.21 -6.27 -15.40
C ASP A 210 -2.59 -5.81 -13.98
N THR A 211 -2.85 -4.49 -13.82
CA THR A 211 -3.23 -3.90 -12.54
C THR A 211 -4.71 -3.50 -12.56
N GLY A 212 -5.45 -3.89 -11.51
CA GLY A 212 -6.89 -3.60 -11.41
C GLY A 212 -7.51 -4.20 -10.16
N PHE A 213 -8.84 -4.07 -10.01
CA PHE A 213 -9.58 -4.60 -8.86
C PHE A 213 -9.99 -6.08 -9.00
N PHE A 214 -9.81 -6.66 -10.17
CA PHE A 214 -10.04 -8.09 -10.43
C PHE A 214 -9.19 -8.57 -11.61
N VAL A 215 -9.16 -9.88 -11.81
CA VAL A 215 -8.42 -10.56 -12.87
C VAL A 215 -9.42 -11.24 -13.79
N SER A 216 -9.33 -11.00 -15.10
CA SER A 216 -10.19 -11.67 -16.07
C SER A 216 -9.91 -13.19 -16.13
N ALA A 217 -10.92 -13.96 -16.57
CA ALA A 217 -10.83 -15.42 -16.64
C ALA A 217 -9.62 -15.91 -17.47
N GLU A 218 -9.28 -15.19 -18.54
CA GLU A 218 -8.15 -15.55 -19.42
C GLU A 218 -6.79 -15.44 -18.71
N ARG A 219 -6.71 -14.61 -17.64
CA ARG A 219 -5.49 -14.38 -16.85
C ARG A 219 -5.47 -15.18 -15.55
N ALA A 220 -6.54 -15.95 -15.24
CA ALA A 220 -6.69 -16.69 -13.99
C ALA A 220 -5.48 -17.59 -13.66
N GLY A 221 -4.92 -18.25 -14.68
CA GLY A 221 -3.73 -19.11 -14.54
C GLY A 221 -2.45 -18.39 -14.13
N ARG A 222 -2.45 -17.02 -14.11
CA ARG A 222 -1.32 -16.20 -13.67
C ARG A 222 -1.42 -15.77 -12.20
N VAL A 223 -2.52 -16.04 -11.51
CA VAL A 223 -2.71 -15.62 -10.12
C VAL A 223 -1.82 -16.43 -9.19
N ALA A 224 -0.95 -15.76 -8.45
CA ALA A 224 -0.13 -16.37 -7.42
C ALA A 224 -1.00 -16.76 -6.21
N GLN A 225 -0.80 -17.98 -5.71
CA GLN A 225 -1.55 -18.55 -4.59
C GLN A 225 -0.76 -18.44 -3.29
N ALA A 226 -1.48 -18.23 -2.18
CA ALA A 226 -0.94 -18.42 -0.85
C ALA A 226 -1.08 -19.89 -0.41
N PHE A 227 -0.36 -20.29 0.62
CA PHE A 227 -0.69 -21.53 1.33
C PHE A 227 -2.08 -21.44 1.96
N ALA A 228 -2.77 -22.56 2.09
CA ALA A 228 -4.09 -22.63 2.72
C ALA A 228 -4.05 -22.32 4.23
N THR A 229 -2.89 -22.55 4.85
CA THR A 229 -2.64 -22.28 6.27
C THR A 229 -1.33 -21.53 6.45
N ASP A 230 -1.30 -20.66 7.44
CA ASP A 230 -0.09 -19.97 7.87
C ASP A 230 0.91 -20.99 8.45
N PRO A 231 2.17 -21.00 8.00
CA PRO A 231 3.15 -22.04 8.37
C PRO A 231 3.60 -21.95 9.84
N ASP A 232 3.42 -20.80 10.51
CA ASP A 232 3.82 -20.62 11.91
C ASP A 232 2.70 -20.94 12.88
N THR A 233 1.50 -20.51 12.56
CA THR A 233 0.36 -20.57 13.49
C THR A 233 -0.61 -21.70 13.16
N GLY A 234 -0.56 -22.26 11.94
CA GLY A 234 -1.53 -23.23 11.44
C GLY A 234 -2.91 -22.60 11.15
N ALA A 235 -3.07 -21.29 11.31
CA ALA A 235 -4.32 -20.61 11.06
C ALA A 235 -4.68 -20.62 9.57
N ALA A 236 -5.98 -20.77 9.26
CA ALA A 236 -6.47 -20.73 7.89
C ALA A 236 -6.19 -19.35 7.27
N VAL A 237 -5.55 -19.33 6.10
CA VAL A 237 -5.32 -18.12 5.32
C VAL A 237 -6.57 -17.78 4.51
N LYS A 238 -7.10 -16.58 4.71
CA LYS A 238 -8.27 -16.06 3.99
C LYS A 238 -7.84 -14.86 3.15
N LEU A 239 -7.92 -15.00 1.84
CA LEU A 239 -7.72 -13.94 0.86
C LEU A 239 -8.97 -13.77 0.02
N PHE A 240 -9.19 -12.56 -0.50
CA PHE A 240 -10.29 -12.35 -1.45
C PHE A 240 -10.01 -13.09 -2.76
N ASP A 241 -11.08 -13.56 -3.43
CA ASP A 241 -10.95 -14.12 -4.77
C ASP A 241 -10.71 -12.98 -5.77
N PRO A 242 -9.57 -12.96 -6.48
CA PRO A 242 -9.27 -11.91 -7.44
C PRO A 242 -10.01 -12.11 -8.77
N LEU A 243 -10.65 -13.26 -8.99
CA LEU A 243 -11.46 -13.52 -10.18
C LEU A 243 -12.88 -12.99 -10.04
N GLU A 244 -13.31 -12.66 -8.82
CA GLU A 244 -14.60 -12.05 -8.56
C GLU A 244 -14.51 -10.54 -8.72
N GLU A 245 -15.25 -9.98 -9.69
CA GLU A 245 -15.37 -8.54 -9.87
C GLU A 245 -16.10 -7.91 -8.68
N PRO A 246 -15.45 -7.00 -7.93
CA PRO A 246 -16.04 -6.44 -6.73
C PRO A 246 -17.00 -5.29 -7.07
N ARG A 247 -18.08 -5.15 -6.29
CA ARG A 247 -18.83 -3.90 -6.23
C ARG A 247 -18.15 -2.84 -5.37
N PHE A 248 -17.32 -3.28 -4.40
CA PHE A 248 -16.50 -2.42 -3.56
C PHE A 248 -15.06 -2.42 -4.06
N GLU A 249 -14.71 -1.41 -4.83
CA GLU A 249 -13.35 -1.14 -5.29
C GLU A 249 -12.53 -0.55 -4.13
N SER A 250 -12.07 -1.43 -3.22
CA SER A 250 -11.37 -1.01 -2.00
C SER A 250 -10.07 -0.25 -2.32
N ALA A 251 -10.09 1.05 -2.11
CA ALA A 251 -8.91 1.92 -2.22
C ALA A 251 -7.84 1.60 -1.18
N GLY A 252 -8.24 0.97 -0.08
CA GLY A 252 -7.35 0.56 0.99
C GLY A 252 -6.62 -0.75 0.75
N GLY A 253 -7.05 -1.59 -0.24
CA GLY A 253 -6.40 -2.89 -0.38
C GLY A 253 -6.95 -3.82 -1.46
N GLY A 254 -7.73 -3.34 -2.42
CA GLY A 254 -8.46 -4.17 -3.37
C GLY A 254 -7.73 -4.50 -4.67
N LEU A 255 -6.59 -3.86 -4.96
CA LEU A 255 -5.90 -4.07 -6.23
C LEU A 255 -5.11 -5.39 -6.28
N VAL A 256 -4.99 -5.88 -7.50
CA VAL A 256 -4.00 -6.86 -7.93
C VAL A 256 -3.00 -6.20 -8.86
N SER A 257 -1.79 -6.74 -8.97
CA SER A 257 -0.75 -6.23 -9.87
C SER A 257 0.33 -7.29 -10.14
N THR A 258 1.25 -6.99 -11.03
CA THR A 258 2.47 -7.76 -11.30
C THR A 258 3.71 -6.99 -10.87
N VAL A 259 4.86 -7.66 -10.74
CA VAL A 259 6.13 -7.00 -10.46
C VAL A 259 6.51 -5.99 -11.54
N ARG A 260 6.14 -6.23 -12.79
CA ARG A 260 6.41 -5.33 -13.90
C ARG A 260 5.57 -4.06 -13.84
N ASP A 261 4.27 -4.20 -13.64
CA ASP A 261 3.34 -3.06 -13.55
C ASP A 261 3.64 -2.20 -12.33
N TYR A 262 3.69 -2.83 -11.15
CA TYR A 262 3.99 -2.08 -9.93
C TYR A 262 5.42 -1.50 -9.95
N GLY A 263 6.36 -2.18 -10.60
CA GLY A 263 7.71 -1.68 -10.86
C GLY A 263 7.70 -0.37 -11.68
N ARG A 264 6.84 -0.25 -12.70
CA ARG A 264 6.65 1.02 -13.44
C ARG A 264 6.15 2.14 -12.54
N PHE A 265 5.20 1.84 -11.64
CA PHE A 265 4.73 2.80 -10.64
C PHE A 265 5.85 3.23 -9.68
N VAL A 266 6.63 2.30 -9.15
CA VAL A 266 7.77 2.59 -8.26
C VAL A 266 8.84 3.41 -8.97
N ARG A 267 9.17 3.07 -10.24
CA ARG A 267 10.09 3.86 -11.08
C ARG A 267 9.58 5.28 -11.33
N CYS A 268 8.29 5.43 -11.57
CA CYS A 268 7.70 6.76 -11.72
C CYS A 268 7.89 7.61 -10.47
N LEU A 269 7.67 7.04 -9.28
CA LEU A 269 7.93 7.73 -8.01
C LEU A 269 9.41 8.05 -7.82
N ALA A 270 10.30 7.10 -8.07
CA ALA A 270 11.75 7.29 -7.99
C ALA A 270 12.24 8.37 -8.99
N GLY A 271 11.61 8.45 -10.17
CA GLY A 271 11.84 9.48 -11.18
C GLY A 271 11.18 10.84 -10.89
N GLY A 272 10.73 11.08 -9.64
CA GLY A 272 10.10 12.34 -9.25
C GLY A 272 8.74 12.56 -9.92
N GLY A 273 7.98 11.50 -10.16
CA GLY A 273 6.62 11.53 -10.73
C GLY A 273 6.57 11.37 -12.24
N SER A 274 7.71 11.01 -12.87
CA SER A 274 7.80 10.82 -14.33
C SER A 274 8.46 9.49 -14.70
N LEU A 275 8.00 8.87 -15.77
CA LEU A 275 8.56 7.65 -16.35
C LEU A 275 8.38 7.64 -17.87
N ASP A 276 9.43 7.33 -18.62
CA ASP A 276 9.40 7.13 -20.09
C ASP A 276 8.71 8.29 -20.84
N GLY A 277 8.92 9.55 -20.39
CA GLY A 277 8.31 10.75 -20.97
C GLY A 277 6.89 11.05 -20.49
N VAL A 278 6.27 10.16 -19.72
CA VAL A 278 4.97 10.38 -19.07
C VAL A 278 5.18 10.99 -17.69
N ARG A 279 4.38 12.03 -17.36
CA ARG A 279 4.39 12.66 -16.03
C ARG A 279 3.03 12.49 -15.37
N LEU A 280 3.00 11.78 -14.24
CA LEU A 280 1.81 11.65 -13.38
C LEU A 280 1.72 12.79 -12.38
N LEU A 281 2.85 13.16 -11.76
CA LEU A 281 2.96 14.22 -10.74
C LEU A 281 4.14 15.13 -11.02
N GLY A 282 4.09 16.34 -10.49
CA GLY A 282 5.24 17.22 -10.39
C GLY A 282 6.24 16.70 -9.37
N ARG A 283 7.54 16.91 -9.62
CA ARG A 283 8.60 16.50 -8.71
C ARG A 283 8.37 17.00 -7.28
N LYS A 284 7.93 18.25 -7.12
CA LYS A 284 7.66 18.82 -5.79
C LYS A 284 6.46 18.17 -5.07
N THR A 285 5.50 17.65 -5.82
CA THR A 285 4.38 16.90 -5.25
C THR A 285 4.83 15.53 -4.77
N VAL A 286 5.76 14.88 -5.49
CA VAL A 286 6.37 13.61 -5.02
C VAL A 286 7.25 13.86 -3.79
N ASP A 287 8.11 14.90 -3.80
CA ASP A 287 8.91 15.29 -2.64
C ASP A 287 8.02 15.54 -1.42
N TRP A 288 6.88 16.21 -1.62
CA TRP A 288 5.91 16.48 -0.58
C TRP A 288 5.18 15.21 -0.12
N MET A 289 4.70 14.37 -1.04
CA MET A 289 4.09 13.07 -0.72
C MET A 289 5.01 12.21 0.16
N ALA A 290 6.30 12.22 -0.12
CA ALA A 290 7.35 11.46 0.58
C ALA A 290 7.96 12.19 1.78
N SER A 291 7.40 13.32 2.23
CA SER A 291 7.80 14.01 3.44
C SER A 291 7.02 13.46 4.64
N ASP A 292 7.56 13.63 5.85
CA ASP A 292 6.80 13.34 7.08
C ASP A 292 5.70 14.38 7.31
N HIS A 293 4.45 13.93 7.31
CA HIS A 293 3.26 14.74 7.56
C HIS A 293 2.73 14.60 8.98
N LEU A 294 3.40 13.86 9.86
CA LEU A 294 2.99 13.69 11.25
C LEU A 294 3.57 14.76 12.14
N GLY A 295 4.87 15.09 11.99
CA GLY A 295 5.53 16.03 12.88
C GLY A 295 5.40 15.61 14.35
N ALA A 296 4.67 16.41 15.15
CA ALA A 296 4.41 16.13 16.57
C ALA A 296 3.17 15.22 16.81
N ILE A 297 2.48 14.77 15.77
CA ILE A 297 1.33 13.88 15.93
C ILE A 297 1.84 12.50 16.37
N SER A 298 1.37 12.01 17.53
CA SER A 298 1.79 10.73 18.08
C SER A 298 1.34 9.56 17.19
N HIS A 299 2.24 8.59 17.08
CA HIS A 299 2.00 7.28 16.44
C HIS A 299 2.47 6.13 17.34
N ASP A 300 2.67 6.41 18.64
CA ASP A 300 3.10 5.42 19.62
C ASP A 300 2.10 4.27 19.75
N GLY A 301 2.62 3.05 19.84
CA GLY A 301 1.80 1.84 19.98
C GLY A 301 0.99 1.47 18.72
N THR A 302 1.34 2.04 17.57
CA THR A 302 0.72 1.74 16.27
C THR A 302 1.57 0.75 15.45
N ILE A 303 1.11 0.41 14.24
CA ILE A 303 1.86 -0.46 13.32
C ILE A 303 3.03 0.25 12.61
N LEU A 304 3.17 1.56 12.77
CA LEU A 304 4.27 2.31 12.18
C LEU A 304 5.56 2.04 12.98
N PRO A 305 6.63 1.54 12.35
CA PRO A 305 7.84 1.17 13.09
C PRO A 305 8.54 2.40 13.71
N PRO A 306 9.33 2.23 14.78
CA PRO A 306 10.21 3.28 15.29
C PRO A 306 11.12 3.83 14.18
N GLY A 307 11.35 5.14 14.17
CA GLY A 307 12.18 5.81 13.17
C GLY A 307 11.48 6.08 11.83
N TYR A 308 10.20 5.81 11.76
CA TYR A 308 9.35 6.17 10.63
C TYR A 308 8.29 7.18 11.03
N GLY A 309 8.03 8.13 10.14
CA GLY A 309 6.84 8.95 10.07
C GLY A 309 5.95 8.50 8.91
N PHE A 310 4.94 9.29 8.57
CA PHE A 310 4.00 8.96 7.50
C PHE A 310 3.76 10.16 6.59
N GLY A 311 3.92 9.92 5.29
CA GLY A 311 3.65 10.89 4.23
C GLY A 311 2.19 10.81 3.76
N LEU A 312 1.96 11.04 2.47
CA LEU A 312 0.65 10.94 1.84
C LEU A 312 0.49 9.55 1.20
N GLY A 313 0.14 8.55 2.04
CA GLY A 313 -0.06 7.16 1.64
C GLY A 313 1.18 6.28 1.64
N VAL A 314 2.32 6.75 2.16
CA VAL A 314 3.58 6.00 2.30
C VAL A 314 4.18 6.24 3.69
N ALA A 315 4.87 5.25 4.25
CA ALA A 315 5.76 5.46 5.38
C ALA A 315 7.04 6.12 4.90
N VAL A 316 7.61 7.00 5.74
CA VAL A 316 8.83 7.76 5.44
C VAL A 316 9.81 7.57 6.58
N ARG A 317 11.05 7.20 6.28
CA ARG A 317 12.09 7.07 7.30
C ARG A 317 12.54 8.44 7.78
N THR A 318 12.38 8.69 9.07
CA THR A 318 12.70 10.00 9.72
C THR A 318 13.97 9.95 10.55
N ALA A 319 14.40 8.76 11.02
CA ALA A 319 15.58 8.58 11.84
C ALA A 319 16.34 7.31 11.46
N ALA A 320 17.67 7.43 11.36
CA ALA A 320 18.52 6.32 10.95
C ALA A 320 18.64 5.22 12.02
N GLY A 321 18.83 5.59 13.28
CA GLY A 321 19.20 4.65 14.35
C GLY A 321 18.06 4.13 15.20
N LEU A 322 16.81 4.46 14.88
CA LEU A 322 15.63 3.96 15.61
C LEU A 322 14.95 2.77 14.93
N ALA A 323 15.09 2.63 13.61
CA ALA A 323 14.54 1.51 12.87
C ALA A 323 15.41 0.26 13.02
N THR A 324 14.80 -0.91 12.90
CA THR A 324 15.48 -2.21 13.00
C THR A 324 16.04 -2.69 11.66
N ASP A 325 15.82 -1.95 10.59
CA ASP A 325 16.27 -2.24 9.23
C ASP A 325 17.19 -1.12 8.70
N PRO A 326 18.10 -1.41 7.75
CA PRO A 326 18.92 -0.39 7.10
C PRO A 326 18.09 0.48 6.16
N GLY A 327 18.63 1.64 5.78
CA GLY A 327 18.04 2.57 4.82
C GLY A 327 18.34 4.02 5.15
N SER A 328 18.24 4.89 4.17
CA SER A 328 18.50 6.32 4.33
C SER A 328 17.31 7.05 4.94
N VAL A 329 17.57 8.11 5.71
CA VAL A 329 16.53 9.07 6.10
C VAL A 329 15.96 9.68 4.82
N GLY A 330 14.63 9.74 4.72
CA GLY A 330 13.92 10.14 3.50
C GLY A 330 13.58 8.98 2.56
N SER A 331 14.06 7.76 2.80
CA SER A 331 13.54 6.60 2.08
C SER A 331 12.06 6.37 2.43
N TYR A 332 11.26 5.99 1.44
CA TYR A 332 9.82 5.81 1.62
C TYR A 332 9.29 4.56 0.91
N GLY A 333 8.15 4.08 1.35
CA GLY A 333 7.52 2.89 0.78
C GLY A 333 6.31 2.45 1.56
N TRP A 334 5.77 1.30 1.23
CA TRP A 334 4.70 0.65 1.99
C TRP A 334 4.69 -0.85 1.73
N SER A 335 3.83 -1.56 2.46
CA SER A 335 3.69 -3.01 2.34
C SER A 335 2.24 -3.45 2.17
N GLY A 336 2.05 -4.67 1.71
CA GLY A 336 0.76 -5.36 1.64
C GLY A 336 0.67 -6.49 2.67
N ALA A 337 -0.52 -6.74 3.19
CA ALA A 337 -0.77 -7.76 4.23
C ALA A 337 -0.34 -9.19 3.85
N ALA A 338 -0.13 -9.46 2.57
CA ALA A 338 0.37 -10.75 2.07
C ALA A 338 1.90 -10.80 1.90
N GLY A 339 2.66 -9.84 2.44
CA GLY A 339 4.12 -9.84 2.43
C GLY A 339 4.78 -9.07 1.29
N SER A 340 4.01 -8.50 0.35
CA SER A 340 4.56 -7.64 -0.72
C SER A 340 5.01 -6.29 -0.15
N ILE A 341 6.12 -5.74 -0.69
CA ILE A 341 6.80 -4.55 -0.15
C ILE A 341 7.41 -3.77 -1.29
N PHE A 342 7.38 -2.43 -1.22
CA PHE A 342 8.26 -1.60 -2.03
C PHE A 342 8.99 -0.57 -1.18
N VAL A 343 10.15 -0.14 -1.66
CA VAL A 343 10.93 0.98 -1.12
C VAL A 343 11.52 1.78 -2.26
N VAL A 344 11.55 3.10 -2.07
CA VAL A 344 12.32 4.06 -2.87
C VAL A 344 13.28 4.75 -1.92
N ASP A 345 14.56 4.75 -2.24
CA ASP A 345 15.60 5.47 -1.52
C ASP A 345 16.23 6.54 -2.42
N PRO A 346 15.79 7.80 -2.29
CA PRO A 346 16.32 8.89 -3.11
C PRO A 346 17.78 9.21 -2.83
N THR A 347 18.30 8.90 -1.63
CA THR A 347 19.69 9.15 -1.24
C THR A 347 20.63 8.19 -1.97
N GLU A 348 20.30 6.91 -1.97
CA GLU A 348 21.05 5.86 -2.69
C GLU A 348 20.67 5.83 -4.18
N ARG A 349 19.57 6.48 -4.57
CA ARG A 349 19.02 6.50 -5.94
C ARG A 349 18.63 5.12 -6.43
N VAL A 350 18.05 4.32 -5.53
CA VAL A 350 17.61 2.95 -5.80
C VAL A 350 16.15 2.75 -5.41
N TYR A 351 15.57 1.73 -5.96
CA TYR A 351 14.25 1.23 -5.58
C TYR A 351 14.24 -0.29 -5.59
N ALA A 352 13.37 -0.85 -4.75
CA ALA A 352 13.18 -2.29 -4.66
C ALA A 352 11.70 -2.62 -4.47
N LEU A 353 11.27 -3.74 -5.03
CA LEU A 353 9.92 -4.25 -4.96
C LEU A 353 9.96 -5.76 -4.75
N LEU A 354 9.20 -6.26 -3.79
CA LEU A 354 8.98 -7.68 -3.52
C LEU A 354 7.48 -7.99 -3.68
N MET A 355 7.15 -9.04 -4.40
CA MET A 355 5.81 -9.59 -4.55
C MET A 355 5.75 -11.01 -3.98
N VAL A 356 4.90 -11.23 -2.99
CA VAL A 356 4.69 -12.51 -2.30
C VAL A 356 3.22 -12.67 -1.96
N GLN A 357 2.75 -13.93 -1.80
CA GLN A 357 1.44 -14.24 -1.23
C GLN A 357 1.61 -15.10 0.03
N ALA A 358 2.07 -14.48 1.12
CA ALA A 358 2.34 -15.13 2.40
C ALA A 358 1.81 -14.28 3.58
N PRO A 359 0.48 -14.21 3.78
CA PRO A 359 -0.10 -13.56 4.95
C PRO A 359 0.50 -14.14 6.23
N GLY A 360 0.73 -13.29 7.23
CA GLY A 360 1.41 -13.68 8.48
C GLY A 360 2.93 -13.49 8.44
N GLN A 361 3.57 -13.52 7.26
CA GLN A 361 5.02 -13.40 7.11
C GLN A 361 5.51 -11.96 6.85
N MET A 362 4.62 -10.96 6.86
CA MET A 362 4.92 -9.60 6.42
C MET A 362 6.07 -8.94 7.19
N ALA A 363 6.10 -9.06 8.53
CA ALA A 363 7.13 -8.41 9.35
C ALA A 363 8.52 -9.02 9.08
N GLU A 364 8.62 -10.35 9.03
CA GLU A 364 9.87 -11.04 8.71
C GLU A 364 10.36 -10.69 7.30
N LEU A 365 9.45 -10.69 6.31
CA LEU A 365 9.79 -10.39 4.93
C LEU A 365 10.20 -8.92 4.74
N TRP A 366 9.60 -7.99 5.51
CA TRP A 366 10.01 -6.59 5.53
C TRP A 366 11.47 -6.43 5.95
N ASP A 367 11.82 -6.97 7.11
CA ASP A 367 13.17 -6.84 7.65
C ASP A 367 14.19 -7.57 6.76
N LEU A 368 13.88 -8.81 6.34
CA LEU A 368 14.75 -9.60 5.49
C LEU A 368 15.04 -8.93 4.15
N PHE A 369 13.98 -8.57 3.43
CA PHE A 369 14.13 -8.02 2.07
C PHE A 369 14.93 -6.74 2.10
N ARG A 370 14.59 -5.80 2.97
CA ARG A 370 15.31 -4.53 3.12
C ARG A 370 16.76 -4.74 3.52
N SER A 371 17.01 -5.58 4.53
CA SER A 371 18.39 -5.86 4.97
C SER A 371 19.25 -6.41 3.85
N LEU A 372 18.73 -7.36 3.05
CA LEU A 372 19.47 -7.97 1.96
C LEU A 372 19.64 -7.05 0.75
N VAL A 373 18.64 -6.21 0.44
CA VAL A 373 18.74 -5.21 -0.63
C VAL A 373 19.83 -4.19 -0.30
N TYR A 374 19.81 -3.61 0.91
CA TYR A 374 20.82 -2.62 1.31
C TYR A 374 22.21 -3.26 1.52
N ALA A 375 22.29 -4.53 1.96
CA ALA A 375 23.57 -5.26 2.02
C ALA A 375 24.12 -5.65 0.64
N ALA A 376 23.35 -5.50 -0.41
CA ALA A 376 23.79 -5.73 -1.78
C ALA A 376 24.20 -4.43 -2.50
N LEU A 377 24.06 -3.26 -1.89
CA LEU A 377 24.57 -2.01 -2.46
C LEU A 377 26.10 -1.97 -2.40
N ASP A 378 26.76 -1.47 -3.50
CA ASP A 378 28.19 -1.29 -3.62
C ASP A 378 28.73 -0.12 -2.79
#